data_4d49bd2c019e6213c14a1a99ee1eb82b
#
_entry.id   4d49bd2c019e6213c14a1a99ee1eb82b
#
_cell.length_a   1.000
_cell.length_b   1.000
_cell.length_c   1.000
_cell.angle_alpha   90.00
_cell.angle_beta   90.00
_cell.angle_gamma   90.00
#
_symmetry.space_group_name_H-M   'P 1'
#
loop_
_entity.id
_entity.type
_entity.pdbx_description
1 polymer ?
#
loop_
_entity_poly.entity_id
_entity_poly.type
_entity_poly.pdbx_seq_one_letter_code
_entity_poly.pdbx_strand_id
1 'polypeptide(L)'
;MTTTDLQNQRPGPLRSAPEITINTHHASKLWVGRAAVRNEQGKIIRAGIISMPNCLSLLSQIQRAAANDDPYADDYLLRFETKVLGYRQEMQQLVEKVNYLYSEQIPSAFHMENSVSIEPARYALTFNSQLGYQLIFLFLKFDELACAVMAASHIALMTRSEASDWIEAGAKLIRQCFGLVENYRHSGITRHDAIENNARYKAAIKRMKYELSPEILSGEKRANFAPVIKNTSSSDAEPEQDEFVEIGSA
;
A
#
# COMPACT_ATOMS: atom_id res chain seq x y z
N MET A 1 -49.08 18.08 -11.85
CA MET A 1 -47.66 17.74 -11.60
C MET A 1 -46.84 18.84 -12.20
N THR A 2 -46.32 19.69 -11.37
CA THR A 2 -45.68 20.96 -11.74
C THR A 2 -44.23 20.72 -12.16
N THR A 3 -43.82 21.35 -13.24
CA THR A 3 -42.50 21.29 -13.92
C THR A 3 -41.33 21.72 -13.02
N THR A 4 -41.57 22.08 -11.78
CA THR A 4 -40.56 22.60 -10.83
C THR A 4 -39.82 21.50 -10.05
N ASP A 5 -40.34 20.26 -10.00
CA ASP A 5 -39.76 19.17 -9.23
C ASP A 5 -38.59 18.42 -9.94
N LEU A 6 -38.38 18.67 -11.22
CA LEU A 6 -37.35 17.98 -12.00
C LEU A 6 -35.98 18.66 -11.96
N GLN A 7 -35.87 19.90 -11.46
CA GLN A 7 -34.63 20.69 -11.52
C GLN A 7 -33.68 20.51 -10.32
N ASN A 8 -34.03 19.73 -9.31
CA ASN A 8 -33.23 19.67 -8.08
C ASN A 8 -32.77 18.26 -7.66
N GLN A 9 -32.84 17.28 -8.55
CA GLN A 9 -32.28 15.95 -8.28
C GLN A 9 -30.77 15.99 -8.52
N ARG A 10 -30.00 16.25 -7.47
CA ARG A 10 -28.55 16.05 -7.49
C ARG A 10 -28.26 14.56 -7.30
N PRO A 11 -27.45 13.95 -8.18
CA PRO A 11 -27.03 12.56 -7.94
C PRO A 11 -26.30 12.45 -6.61
N GLY A 12 -26.56 11.36 -5.89
CA GLY A 12 -25.85 11.05 -4.65
C GLY A 12 -24.39 10.70 -4.88
N PRO A 13 -23.61 10.51 -3.81
CA PRO A 13 -22.20 10.16 -3.91
C PRO A 13 -22.02 8.83 -4.66
N LEU A 14 -20.96 8.78 -5.50
CA LEU A 14 -20.59 7.55 -6.19
C LEU A 14 -20.02 6.56 -5.18
N ARG A 15 -20.52 5.34 -5.20
CA ARG A 15 -19.98 4.22 -4.41
C ARG A 15 -19.48 3.14 -5.36
N SER A 16 -18.30 2.62 -5.10
CA SER A 16 -17.78 1.41 -5.74
C SER A 16 -17.31 0.44 -4.66
N ALA A 17 -17.50 -0.85 -4.91
CA ALA A 17 -16.97 -1.93 -4.08
C ALA A 17 -15.90 -2.67 -4.91
N PRO A 18 -14.65 -2.16 -4.97
CA PRO A 18 -13.61 -2.80 -5.74
C PRO A 18 -13.25 -4.15 -5.11
N GLU A 19 -13.01 -5.12 -5.98
CA GLU A 19 -12.54 -6.47 -5.62
C GLU A 19 -11.22 -6.72 -6.34
N ILE A 20 -10.32 -7.46 -5.71
CA ILE A 20 -9.10 -7.96 -6.34
C ILE A 20 -9.14 -9.48 -6.44
N THR A 21 -8.47 -9.98 -7.47
CA THR A 21 -8.28 -11.40 -7.72
C THR A 21 -6.78 -11.71 -7.61
N ILE A 22 -6.43 -12.73 -6.83
CA ILE A 22 -5.06 -13.20 -6.61
C ILE A 22 -4.94 -14.60 -7.19
N ASN A 23 -3.99 -14.79 -8.09
CA ASN A 23 -3.79 -16.04 -8.81
C ASN A 23 -2.71 -16.93 -8.19
N THR A 24 -1.73 -16.36 -7.47
CA THR A 24 -0.58 -17.13 -7.02
C THR A 24 -0.54 -17.30 -5.51
N HIS A 25 -0.03 -18.46 -5.09
CA HIS A 25 0.24 -18.71 -3.69
C HIS A 25 1.31 -17.76 -3.10
N HIS A 26 2.21 -17.25 -3.95
CA HIS A 26 3.23 -16.28 -3.55
C HIS A 26 2.59 -14.94 -3.13
N ALA A 27 1.65 -14.44 -3.90
CA ALA A 27 0.89 -13.24 -3.56
C ALA A 27 -0.05 -13.49 -2.36
N SER A 28 -0.74 -14.63 -2.33
CA SER A 28 -1.60 -15.00 -1.21
C SER A 28 -0.84 -15.00 0.14
N LYS A 29 0.40 -15.49 0.18
CA LYS A 29 1.26 -15.43 1.38
C LYS A 29 1.56 -14.00 1.85
N LEU A 30 1.75 -13.06 0.93
CA LEU A 30 1.96 -11.64 1.28
C LEU A 30 0.65 -10.98 1.70
N TRP A 31 -0.48 -11.38 1.12
CA TRP A 31 -1.78 -10.89 1.53
C TRP A 31 -2.10 -11.26 2.97
N VAL A 32 -1.93 -12.53 3.32
CA VAL A 32 -2.22 -13.05 4.67
C VAL A 32 -1.14 -12.65 5.68
N GLY A 33 0.11 -12.50 5.23
CA GLY A 33 1.25 -12.30 6.12
C GLY A 33 1.66 -13.58 6.86
N ARG A 34 2.52 -13.44 7.84
CA ARG A 34 2.91 -14.54 8.74
C ARG A 34 3.40 -14.03 10.08
N ALA A 35 3.14 -14.78 11.15
CA ALA A 35 3.71 -14.51 12.46
C ALA A 35 5.23 -14.75 12.49
N ALA A 36 5.93 -14.07 13.40
CA ALA A 36 7.32 -14.36 13.68
C ALA A 36 7.45 -15.75 14.34
N VAL A 37 8.41 -16.53 13.88
CA VAL A 37 8.74 -17.83 14.50
C VAL A 37 9.87 -17.61 15.51
N ARG A 38 9.66 -18.11 16.72
CA ARG A 38 10.66 -18.06 17.82
C ARG A 38 11.12 -19.46 18.18
N ASN A 39 12.36 -19.60 18.60
CA ASN A 39 12.86 -20.85 19.18
C ASN A 39 12.41 -20.99 20.65
N GLU A 40 12.73 -22.10 21.27
CA GLU A 40 12.42 -22.41 22.68
C GLU A 40 12.99 -21.35 23.67
N GLN A 41 14.04 -20.64 23.27
CA GLN A 41 14.69 -19.56 24.04
C GLN A 41 14.07 -18.19 23.76
N GLY A 42 12.97 -18.09 22.98
CA GLY A 42 12.28 -16.86 22.64
C GLY A 42 12.98 -16.01 21.55
N LYS A 43 14.12 -16.44 21.01
CA LYS A 43 14.83 -15.73 19.93
C LYS A 43 14.09 -15.89 18.61
N ILE A 44 13.92 -14.80 17.88
CA ILE A 44 13.31 -14.81 16.55
C ILE A 44 14.25 -15.53 15.57
N ILE A 45 13.80 -16.68 15.05
CA ILE A 45 14.49 -17.46 14.01
C ILE A 45 13.95 -17.14 12.60
N ARG A 46 12.73 -16.62 12.51
CA ARG A 46 12.15 -16.12 11.27
C ARG A 46 11.28 -14.89 11.58
N ALA A 47 11.59 -13.78 10.94
CA ALA A 47 10.83 -12.54 11.11
C ALA A 47 9.37 -12.71 10.63
N GLY A 48 8.44 -12.06 11.32
CA GLY A 48 7.07 -11.90 10.85
C GLY A 48 7.01 -11.05 9.59
N ILE A 49 5.89 -11.13 8.91
CA ILE A 49 5.52 -10.24 7.81
C ILE A 49 4.08 -9.85 8.07
N ILE A 50 3.81 -8.55 8.17
CA ILE A 50 2.42 -8.08 8.34
C ILE A 50 1.58 -8.48 7.13
N SER A 51 0.28 -8.63 7.34
CA SER A 51 -0.66 -8.84 6.25
C SER A 51 -0.89 -7.54 5.45
N MET A 52 -1.29 -7.66 4.19
CA MET A 52 -1.69 -6.51 3.39
C MET A 52 -2.82 -5.70 4.05
N PRO A 53 -3.91 -6.31 4.56
CA PRO A 53 -4.95 -5.57 5.28
C PRO A 53 -4.40 -4.78 6.49
N ASN A 54 -3.51 -5.37 7.29
CA ASN A 54 -2.89 -4.66 8.41
C ASN A 54 -2.02 -3.48 7.93
N CYS A 55 -1.26 -3.65 6.85
CA CYS A 55 -0.48 -2.57 6.26
C CYS A 55 -1.38 -1.41 5.81
N LEU A 56 -2.50 -1.70 5.14
CA LEU A 56 -3.48 -0.70 4.72
C LEU A 56 -4.14 0.02 5.92
N SER A 57 -4.43 -0.71 6.99
CA SER A 57 -4.95 -0.14 8.24
C SER A 57 -3.95 0.84 8.89
N LEU A 58 -2.67 0.44 8.99
CA LEU A 58 -1.63 1.33 9.50
C LEU A 58 -1.43 2.56 8.61
N LEU A 59 -1.45 2.40 7.28
CA LEU A 59 -1.37 3.52 6.34
C LEU A 59 -2.54 4.49 6.54
N SER A 60 -3.76 3.98 6.76
CA SER A 60 -4.93 4.82 7.08
C SER A 60 -4.75 5.59 8.39
N GLN A 61 -4.09 5.01 9.40
CA GLN A 61 -3.76 5.74 10.64
C GLN A 61 -2.78 6.89 10.39
N ILE A 62 -1.76 6.68 9.53
CA ILE A 62 -0.82 7.74 9.14
C ILE A 62 -1.56 8.86 8.41
N GLN A 63 -2.48 8.53 7.50
CA GLN A 63 -3.29 9.49 6.78
C GLN A 63 -4.19 10.31 7.73
N ARG A 64 -4.81 9.66 8.73
CA ARG A 64 -5.59 10.39 9.75
C ARG A 64 -4.71 11.35 10.55
N ALA A 65 -3.49 10.96 10.92
CA ALA A 65 -2.56 11.85 11.61
C ALA A 65 -2.20 13.06 10.73
N ALA A 66 -1.93 12.85 9.44
CA ALA A 66 -1.65 13.93 8.48
C ALA A 66 -2.88 14.85 8.28
N ALA A 67 -4.10 14.28 8.26
CA ALA A 67 -5.34 15.06 8.22
C ALA A 67 -5.55 15.92 9.49
N ASN A 68 -5.02 15.47 10.61
CA ASN A 68 -5.01 16.20 11.89
C ASN A 68 -3.77 17.09 12.05
N ASP A 69 -3.16 17.49 10.94
CA ASP A 69 -2.08 18.46 10.85
C ASP A 69 -0.76 18.01 11.51
N ASP A 70 -0.48 16.70 11.59
CA ASP A 70 0.80 16.16 12.03
C ASP A 70 1.85 16.26 10.89
N PRO A 71 2.87 17.14 11.00
CA PRO A 71 3.84 17.33 9.92
C PRO A 71 4.78 16.13 9.73
N TYR A 72 5.03 15.33 10.77
CA TYR A 72 5.78 14.08 10.63
C TYR A 72 5.00 13.01 9.87
N ALA A 73 3.67 12.96 10.03
CA ALA A 73 2.83 12.07 9.25
C ALA A 73 2.84 12.46 7.77
N ASP A 74 2.82 13.75 7.44
CA ASP A 74 2.96 14.22 6.05
C ASP A 74 4.31 13.85 5.43
N ASP A 75 5.41 14.03 6.15
CA ASP A 75 6.73 13.60 5.71
C ASP A 75 6.77 12.08 5.45
N TYR A 76 6.12 11.31 6.32
CA TYR A 76 6.02 9.87 6.16
C TYR A 76 5.22 9.46 4.91
N LEU A 77 4.08 10.11 4.66
CA LEU A 77 3.26 9.89 3.46
C LEU A 77 4.03 10.26 2.18
N LEU A 78 4.77 11.36 2.20
CA LEU A 78 5.60 11.78 1.06
C LEU A 78 6.69 10.75 0.74
N ARG A 79 7.38 10.25 1.76
CA ARG A 79 8.38 9.18 1.59
C ARG A 79 7.75 7.88 1.13
N PHE A 80 6.60 7.52 1.67
CA PHE A 80 5.87 6.32 1.26
C PHE A 80 5.42 6.41 -0.20
N GLU A 81 4.82 7.56 -0.61
CA GLU A 81 4.41 7.79 -1.99
C GLU A 81 5.58 7.66 -2.96
N THR A 82 6.68 8.34 -2.69
CA THR A 82 7.90 8.28 -3.51
C THR A 82 8.40 6.84 -3.67
N LYS A 83 8.42 6.07 -2.58
CA LYS A 83 8.89 4.69 -2.60
C LYS A 83 7.94 3.75 -3.31
N VAL A 84 6.63 3.82 -3.04
CA VAL A 84 5.66 2.91 -3.69
C VAL A 84 5.60 3.14 -5.20
N LEU A 85 5.68 4.40 -5.65
CA LEU A 85 5.71 4.73 -7.07
C LEU A 85 7.01 4.24 -7.74
N GLY A 86 8.16 4.41 -7.08
CA GLY A 86 9.44 3.86 -7.54
C GLY A 86 9.41 2.33 -7.65
N TYR A 87 8.91 1.65 -6.63
CA TYR A 87 8.78 0.18 -6.63
C TYR A 87 7.79 -0.34 -7.69
N ARG A 88 6.75 0.44 -8.03
CA ARG A 88 5.88 0.10 -9.16
C ARG A 88 6.63 0.13 -10.48
N GLN A 89 7.52 1.08 -10.69
CA GLN A 89 8.37 1.15 -11.88
C GLN A 89 9.36 -0.03 -11.91
N GLU A 90 10.02 -0.32 -10.78
CA GLU A 90 10.92 -1.48 -10.68
C GLU A 90 10.18 -2.80 -10.96
N MET A 91 8.99 -2.98 -10.39
CA MET A 91 8.15 -4.16 -10.64
C MET A 91 7.76 -4.30 -12.11
N GLN A 92 7.39 -3.18 -12.74
CA GLN A 92 7.08 -3.15 -14.17
C GLN A 92 8.28 -3.60 -15.01
N GLN A 93 9.48 -3.13 -14.68
CA GLN A 93 10.71 -3.56 -15.36
C GLN A 93 10.99 -5.07 -15.18
N LEU A 94 10.65 -5.64 -14.00
CA LEU A 94 10.76 -7.09 -13.80
C LEU A 94 9.80 -7.84 -14.72
N VAL A 95 8.55 -7.42 -14.80
CA VAL A 95 7.54 -8.02 -15.71
C VAL A 95 7.98 -7.93 -17.18
N GLU A 96 8.46 -6.77 -17.61
CA GLU A 96 8.93 -6.55 -18.98
C GLU A 96 10.10 -7.46 -19.34
N LYS A 97 11.06 -7.64 -18.42
CA LYS A 97 12.20 -8.55 -18.62
C LYS A 97 11.73 -10.01 -18.78
N VAL A 98 10.77 -10.46 -17.98
CA VAL A 98 10.21 -11.82 -18.12
C VAL A 98 9.47 -11.94 -19.45
N ASN A 99 8.66 -10.96 -19.83
CA ASN A 99 7.95 -10.95 -21.11
C ASN A 99 8.92 -10.94 -22.31
N TYR A 100 10.06 -10.25 -22.18
CA TYR A 100 11.11 -10.29 -23.20
C TYR A 100 11.68 -11.69 -23.40
N LEU A 101 11.90 -12.47 -22.33
CA LEU A 101 12.33 -13.87 -22.46
C LEU A 101 11.34 -14.70 -23.25
N TYR A 102 10.04 -14.48 -23.08
CA TYR A 102 9.02 -15.14 -23.88
C TYR A 102 9.15 -14.79 -25.36
N SER A 103 9.29 -13.51 -25.71
CA SER A 103 9.35 -13.06 -27.10
C SER A 103 10.58 -13.56 -27.85
N GLU A 104 11.72 -13.72 -27.15
CA GLU A 104 12.99 -14.13 -27.75
C GLU A 104 13.16 -15.64 -27.88
N GLN A 105 12.62 -16.40 -26.93
CA GLN A 105 12.94 -17.83 -26.81
C GLN A 105 11.80 -18.74 -27.26
N ILE A 106 10.58 -18.24 -27.39
CA ILE A 106 9.44 -19.07 -27.81
C ILE A 106 9.32 -19.04 -29.33
N PRO A 107 9.30 -20.23 -29.99
CA PRO A 107 9.03 -20.31 -31.42
C PRO A 107 7.65 -19.74 -31.76
N SER A 108 7.53 -19.05 -32.89
CA SER A 108 6.28 -18.41 -33.34
C SER A 108 5.08 -19.36 -33.51
N ALA A 109 5.33 -20.66 -33.67
CA ALA A 109 4.29 -21.68 -33.74
C ALA A 109 3.77 -22.12 -32.36
N PHE A 110 4.40 -21.68 -31.25
CA PHE A 110 3.97 -22.01 -29.89
C PHE A 110 3.10 -20.89 -29.34
N HIS A 111 1.87 -21.19 -29.04
CA HIS A 111 0.92 -20.27 -28.43
C HIS A 111 0.60 -20.73 -27.01
N MET A 112 0.77 -19.83 -26.05
CA MET A 112 0.41 -20.08 -24.66
C MET A 112 -0.44 -18.90 -24.15
N GLU A 113 -1.57 -19.23 -23.57
CA GLU A 113 -2.40 -18.25 -22.88
C GLU A 113 -1.77 -17.83 -21.55
N ASN A 114 -2.17 -16.66 -21.04
CA ASN A 114 -1.73 -16.20 -19.73
C ASN A 114 -2.10 -17.21 -18.65
N SER A 115 -1.11 -17.61 -17.86
CA SER A 115 -1.34 -18.52 -16.74
C SER A 115 -2.12 -17.81 -15.62
N VAL A 116 -3.34 -18.26 -15.39
CA VAL A 116 -4.21 -17.79 -14.30
C VAL A 116 -4.63 -18.98 -13.44
N SER A 117 -4.96 -18.73 -12.18
CA SER A 117 -5.46 -19.79 -11.31
C SER A 117 -6.85 -20.28 -11.75
N ILE A 118 -7.09 -21.57 -11.65
CA ILE A 118 -8.43 -22.16 -11.85
C ILE A 118 -9.36 -21.71 -10.71
N GLU A 119 -8.82 -21.59 -9.52
CA GLU A 119 -9.53 -21.13 -8.30
C GLU A 119 -8.78 -19.95 -7.66
N PRO A 120 -8.91 -18.74 -8.21
CA PRO A 120 -8.23 -17.59 -7.67
C PRO A 120 -8.88 -17.13 -6.35
N ALA A 121 -8.05 -16.62 -5.44
CA ALA A 121 -8.55 -15.98 -4.23
C ALA A 121 -9.10 -14.57 -4.56
N ARG A 122 -10.27 -14.24 -4.02
CA ARG A 122 -10.92 -12.95 -4.23
C ARG A 122 -11.08 -12.21 -2.91
N TYR A 123 -10.78 -10.92 -2.91
CA TYR A 123 -10.86 -10.07 -1.72
C TYR A 123 -11.54 -8.75 -2.05
N ALA A 124 -12.60 -8.44 -1.33
CA ALA A 124 -13.25 -7.12 -1.40
C ALA A 124 -12.33 -6.07 -0.72
N LEU A 125 -12.24 -4.89 -1.33
CA LEU A 125 -11.47 -3.78 -0.78
C LEU A 125 -12.41 -2.79 -0.10
N THR A 126 -12.25 -2.61 1.20
CA THR A 126 -13.15 -1.78 2.03
C THR A 126 -12.49 -0.49 2.52
N PHE A 127 -11.30 -0.15 2.05
CA PHE A 127 -10.58 1.06 2.45
C PHE A 127 -10.77 2.20 1.43
N ASN A 128 -10.68 3.43 1.92
CA ASN A 128 -10.75 4.63 1.09
C ASN A 128 -9.42 5.41 1.18
N SER A 129 -8.40 4.93 0.47
CA SER A 129 -7.05 5.50 0.49
C SER A 129 -6.42 5.44 -0.88
N GLN A 130 -6.14 6.59 -1.49
CA GLN A 130 -5.45 6.66 -2.80
C GLN A 130 -4.06 6.01 -2.72
N LEU A 131 -3.29 6.28 -1.67
CA LEU A 131 -1.99 5.63 -1.44
C LEU A 131 -2.12 4.12 -1.19
N GLY A 132 -3.21 3.69 -0.54
CA GLY A 132 -3.55 2.28 -0.39
C GLY A 132 -3.76 1.60 -1.75
N TYR A 133 -4.45 2.25 -2.69
CA TYR A 133 -4.58 1.73 -4.06
C TYR A 133 -3.25 1.65 -4.80
N GLN A 134 -2.32 2.61 -4.60
CA GLN A 134 -0.97 2.51 -5.18
C GLN A 134 -0.22 1.26 -4.70
N LEU A 135 -0.36 0.91 -3.42
CA LEU A 135 0.20 -0.32 -2.86
C LEU A 135 -0.50 -1.58 -3.43
N ILE A 136 -1.82 -1.56 -3.56
CA ILE A 136 -2.58 -2.66 -4.19
C ILE A 136 -2.15 -2.85 -5.65
N PHE A 137 -1.95 -1.78 -6.42
CA PHE A 137 -1.50 -1.90 -7.81
C PHE A 137 -0.09 -2.48 -7.91
N LEU A 138 0.82 -2.11 -7.00
CA LEU A 138 2.13 -2.75 -6.88
C LEU A 138 1.98 -4.25 -6.57
N PHE A 139 1.09 -4.61 -5.66
CA PHE A 139 0.83 -5.98 -5.26
C PHE A 139 0.23 -6.83 -6.40
N LEU A 140 -0.74 -6.30 -7.14
CA LEU A 140 -1.32 -7.00 -8.29
C LEU A 140 -0.29 -7.20 -9.40
N LYS A 141 0.60 -6.22 -9.61
CA LYS A 141 1.70 -6.36 -10.56
C LYS A 141 2.72 -7.42 -10.11
N PHE A 142 2.89 -7.63 -8.80
CA PHE A 142 3.67 -8.75 -8.27
C PHE A 142 3.01 -10.10 -8.56
N ASP A 143 1.68 -10.21 -8.41
CA ASP A 143 0.97 -11.46 -8.75
C ASP A 143 1.10 -11.79 -10.24
N GLU A 144 1.02 -10.77 -11.12
CA GLU A 144 1.29 -10.90 -12.56
C GLU A 144 2.72 -11.39 -12.84
N LEU A 145 3.72 -10.79 -12.17
CA LEU A 145 5.12 -11.25 -12.26
C LEU A 145 5.24 -12.72 -11.85
N ALA A 146 4.64 -13.10 -10.73
CA ALA A 146 4.71 -14.46 -10.23
C ALA A 146 4.05 -15.46 -11.19
N CYS A 147 2.90 -15.12 -11.79
CA CYS A 147 2.26 -15.92 -12.84
C CYS A 147 3.20 -16.11 -14.04
N ALA A 148 3.77 -15.02 -14.55
CA ALA A 148 4.66 -15.07 -15.70
C ALA A 148 5.92 -15.91 -15.42
N VAL A 149 6.56 -15.70 -14.25
CA VAL A 149 7.77 -16.45 -13.85
C VAL A 149 7.47 -17.95 -13.67
N MET A 150 6.34 -18.29 -13.03
CA MET A 150 5.95 -19.70 -12.88
C MET A 150 5.67 -20.37 -14.21
N ALA A 151 5.02 -19.69 -15.15
CA ALA A 151 4.77 -20.17 -16.48
C ALA A 151 6.08 -20.35 -17.27
N ALA A 152 7.01 -19.38 -17.22
CA ALA A 152 8.33 -19.48 -17.83
C ALA A 152 9.12 -20.69 -17.31
N SER A 153 9.09 -20.93 -16.00
CA SER A 153 9.72 -22.09 -15.39
C SER A 153 9.05 -23.42 -15.81
N HIS A 154 7.73 -23.40 -16.01
CA HIS A 154 6.99 -24.58 -16.46
C HIS A 154 7.38 -25.03 -17.86
N ILE A 155 7.61 -24.10 -18.78
CA ILE A 155 8.02 -24.38 -20.18
C ILE A 155 9.54 -24.35 -20.36
N ALA A 156 10.30 -24.45 -19.27
CA ALA A 156 11.76 -24.52 -19.26
C ALA A 156 12.51 -23.30 -19.86
N LEU A 157 11.90 -22.11 -19.87
CA LEU A 157 12.59 -20.86 -20.22
C LEU A 157 13.51 -20.37 -19.09
N MET A 158 13.29 -20.82 -17.87
CA MET A 158 14.16 -20.56 -16.72
C MET A 158 14.17 -21.73 -15.75
N THR A 159 15.26 -21.84 -14.99
CA THR A 159 15.38 -22.84 -13.94
C THR A 159 14.50 -22.51 -12.73
N ARG A 160 14.26 -23.48 -11.87
CA ARG A 160 13.53 -23.26 -10.59
C ARG A 160 14.25 -22.28 -9.67
N SER A 161 15.57 -22.26 -9.68
CA SER A 161 16.38 -21.32 -8.89
C SER A 161 16.17 -19.89 -9.37
N GLU A 162 16.32 -19.67 -10.68
CA GLU A 162 16.08 -18.35 -11.30
C GLU A 162 14.65 -17.87 -11.05
N ALA A 163 13.66 -18.75 -11.23
CA ALA A 163 12.26 -18.41 -10.92
C ALA A 163 12.07 -17.97 -9.46
N SER A 164 12.71 -18.68 -8.52
CA SER A 164 12.68 -18.29 -7.10
C SER A 164 13.30 -16.92 -6.87
N ASP A 165 14.42 -16.61 -7.51
CA ASP A 165 15.11 -15.32 -7.37
C ASP A 165 14.27 -14.15 -7.92
N TRP A 166 13.60 -14.36 -9.06
CA TRP A 166 12.69 -13.38 -9.64
C TRP A 166 11.49 -13.09 -8.74
N ILE A 167 10.84 -14.14 -8.22
CA ILE A 167 9.71 -13.99 -7.30
C ILE A 167 10.15 -13.32 -6.00
N GLU A 168 11.33 -13.68 -5.46
CA GLU A 168 11.87 -13.07 -4.24
C GLU A 168 12.20 -11.58 -4.46
N ALA A 169 12.74 -11.21 -5.63
CA ALA A 169 12.99 -9.82 -5.98
C ALA A 169 11.69 -8.99 -5.97
N GLY A 170 10.62 -9.48 -6.60
CA GLY A 170 9.32 -8.81 -6.56
C GLY A 170 8.72 -8.75 -5.15
N ALA A 171 8.74 -9.87 -4.42
CA ALA A 171 8.24 -9.92 -3.06
C ALA A 171 8.98 -8.98 -2.10
N LYS A 172 10.28 -8.74 -2.33
CA LYS A 172 11.10 -7.80 -1.56
C LYS A 172 10.57 -6.37 -1.67
N LEU A 173 10.12 -5.92 -2.85
CA LEU A 173 9.56 -4.58 -3.04
C LEU A 173 8.30 -4.39 -2.19
N ILE A 174 7.42 -5.39 -2.14
CA ILE A 174 6.22 -5.36 -1.29
C ILE A 174 6.61 -5.29 0.20
N ARG A 175 7.53 -6.15 0.64
CA ARG A 175 7.97 -6.17 2.05
C ARG A 175 8.67 -4.88 2.46
N GLN A 176 9.34 -4.20 1.54
CA GLN A 176 9.93 -2.88 1.79
C GLN A 176 8.84 -1.83 2.05
N CYS A 177 7.73 -1.85 1.31
CA CYS A 177 6.57 -1.00 1.61
C CYS A 177 5.98 -1.32 3.00
N PHE A 178 5.84 -2.61 3.35
CA PHE A 178 5.37 -3.01 4.67
C PHE A 178 6.26 -2.46 5.79
N GLY A 179 7.59 -2.62 5.64
CA GLY A 179 8.55 -2.11 6.62
C GLY A 179 8.53 -0.59 6.77
N LEU A 180 8.23 0.16 5.70
CA LEU A 180 8.04 1.61 5.81
C LEU A 180 6.86 1.93 6.74
N VAL A 181 5.73 1.26 6.54
CA VAL A 181 4.51 1.52 7.33
C VAL A 181 4.66 1.04 8.78
N GLU A 182 5.26 -0.13 9.03
CA GLU A 182 5.50 -0.67 10.37
C GLU A 182 6.44 0.21 11.21
N ASN A 183 7.37 0.90 10.56
CA ASN A 183 8.33 1.77 11.25
C ASN A 183 7.77 3.17 11.58
N TYR A 184 6.55 3.48 11.16
CA TYR A 184 5.92 4.74 11.52
C TYR A 184 5.71 4.86 13.03
N ARG A 185 5.96 6.05 13.55
CA ARG A 185 5.67 6.43 14.94
C ARG A 185 4.92 7.75 14.94
N HIS A 186 3.78 7.75 15.61
CA HIS A 186 2.98 8.96 15.74
C HIS A 186 3.75 10.04 16.52
N SER A 187 3.83 11.25 15.96
CA SER A 187 4.58 12.36 16.57
C SER A 187 3.82 13.00 17.73
N GLY A 188 2.50 13.08 17.62
CA GLY A 188 1.62 13.71 18.60
C GLY A 188 1.76 15.23 18.67
N ILE A 189 2.24 15.86 17.59
CA ILE A 189 2.34 17.31 17.44
C ILE A 189 1.55 17.79 16.22
N THR A 190 1.27 19.08 16.19
CA THR A 190 0.72 19.79 15.03
C THR A 190 1.76 20.75 14.43
N ARG A 191 1.47 21.28 13.23
CA ARG A 191 2.29 22.36 12.64
C ARG A 191 2.36 23.59 13.53
N HIS A 192 1.28 23.91 14.25
CA HIS A 192 1.27 25.00 15.22
C HIS A 192 2.34 24.81 16.30
N ASP A 193 2.47 23.59 16.88
CA ASP A 193 3.52 23.29 17.86
C ASP A 193 4.93 23.51 17.29
N ALA A 194 5.13 23.22 16.00
CA ALA A 194 6.41 23.38 15.33
C ALA A 194 6.72 24.86 15.05
N ILE A 195 5.73 25.65 14.62
CA ILE A 195 5.86 27.11 14.40
C ILE A 195 6.21 27.83 15.70
N GLU A 196 5.55 27.48 16.80
CA GLU A 196 5.83 28.03 18.13
C GLU A 196 7.15 27.52 18.72
N ASN A 197 7.76 26.53 18.15
CA ASN A 197 8.98 25.87 18.66
C ASN A 197 8.85 25.47 20.14
N ASN A 198 7.68 24.98 20.52
CA ASN A 198 7.32 24.70 21.90
C ASN A 198 7.98 23.41 22.44
N ALA A 199 7.75 23.10 23.72
CA ALA A 199 8.34 21.93 24.38
C ALA A 199 7.91 20.60 23.72
N ARG A 200 6.68 20.51 23.16
CA ARG A 200 6.17 19.33 22.47
C ARG A 200 6.96 19.06 21.19
N TYR A 201 7.21 20.10 20.39
CA TYR A 201 7.99 19.99 19.16
C TYR A 201 9.44 19.54 19.46
N LYS A 202 10.10 20.15 20.46
CA LYS A 202 11.45 19.75 20.86
C LYS A 202 11.52 18.30 21.35
N ALA A 203 10.50 17.83 22.05
CA ALA A 203 10.39 16.43 22.47
C ALA A 203 10.15 15.49 21.26
N ALA A 204 9.36 15.93 20.27
CA ALA A 204 9.14 15.19 19.06
C ALA A 204 10.43 15.01 18.24
N ILE A 205 11.24 16.06 18.04
CA ILE A 205 12.56 15.97 17.37
C ILE A 205 13.44 14.91 18.04
N LYS A 206 13.53 14.93 19.38
CA LYS A 206 14.33 13.92 20.13
C LYS A 206 13.82 12.50 19.92
N ARG A 207 12.48 12.32 19.89
CA ARG A 207 11.85 11.01 19.70
C ARG A 207 11.98 10.51 18.26
N MET A 208 11.75 11.37 17.28
CA MET A 208 11.81 11.05 15.85
C MET A 208 13.26 10.99 15.34
N LYS A 209 14.22 11.60 16.07
CA LYS A 209 15.66 11.64 15.78
C LYS A 209 16.02 12.41 14.51
N TYR A 210 15.15 13.22 13.99
CA TYR A 210 15.40 14.14 12.88
C TYR A 210 14.46 15.34 12.95
N GLU A 211 14.88 16.42 12.33
CA GLU A 211 14.13 17.64 12.18
C GLU A 211 13.52 17.71 10.77
N LEU A 212 12.31 18.22 10.66
CA LEU A 212 11.61 18.35 9.39
C LEU A 212 12.13 19.55 8.60
N SER A 213 12.11 19.46 7.27
CA SER A 213 12.43 20.60 6.41
C SER A 213 11.37 21.70 6.54
N PRO A 214 11.76 22.98 6.35
CA PRO A 214 10.81 24.11 6.39
C PRO A 214 9.62 23.94 5.44
N GLU A 215 9.83 23.37 4.27
CA GLU A 215 8.79 23.11 3.26
C GLU A 215 7.70 22.13 3.75
N ILE A 216 8.08 21.13 4.56
CA ILE A 216 7.12 20.20 5.17
C ILE A 216 6.41 20.86 6.35
N LEU A 217 7.14 21.63 7.16
CA LEU A 217 6.57 22.37 8.29
C LEU A 217 5.55 23.42 7.83
N SER A 218 5.81 24.12 6.71
CA SER A 218 4.85 25.07 6.13
C SER A 218 3.65 24.39 5.44
N GLY A 219 3.74 23.09 5.16
CA GLY A 219 2.75 22.37 4.37
C GLY A 219 2.86 22.59 2.86
N GLU A 220 3.89 23.30 2.40
CA GLU A 220 4.16 23.53 0.95
C GLU A 220 4.48 22.22 0.25
N LYS A 221 5.23 21.34 0.93
CA LYS A 221 5.61 20.03 0.40
C LYS A 221 4.87 18.92 1.13
N ARG A 222 3.93 18.31 0.42
CA ARG A 222 3.12 17.18 0.88
C ARG A 222 3.07 16.10 -0.20
N ALA A 223 2.68 14.87 0.17
CA ALA A 223 2.37 13.83 -0.82
C ALA A 223 1.19 14.27 -1.70
N ASN A 224 1.22 13.91 -3.00
CA ASN A 224 0.14 14.25 -3.93
C ASN A 224 -1.21 13.65 -3.50
N PHE A 225 -1.17 12.49 -2.84
CA PHE A 225 -2.34 11.79 -2.32
C PHE A 225 -2.48 11.96 -0.79
N ALA A 226 -1.91 13.02 -0.22
CA ALA A 226 -2.14 13.34 1.19
C ALA A 226 -3.59 13.83 1.40
N PRO A 227 -4.23 13.47 2.53
CA PRO A 227 -5.55 13.97 2.84
C PRO A 227 -5.53 15.48 3.07
N VAL A 228 -6.68 16.13 2.87
CA VAL A 228 -6.85 17.54 3.23
C VAL A 228 -6.72 17.69 4.73
N ILE A 229 -6.01 18.73 5.18
CA ILE A 229 -5.87 19.07 6.59
C ILE A 229 -7.24 19.57 7.09
N LYS A 230 -7.76 18.97 8.15
CA LYS A 230 -8.99 19.38 8.80
C LYS A 230 -8.72 20.68 9.54
N ASN A 231 -9.31 21.79 9.04
CA ASN A 231 -9.24 23.06 9.77
C ASN A 231 -10.05 22.91 11.08
N THR A 232 -9.39 23.07 12.21
CA THR A 232 -10.01 23.04 13.55
C THR A 232 -10.96 24.23 13.81
N SER A 233 -11.18 25.11 12.84
CA SER A 233 -12.02 26.30 12.95
C SER A 233 -13.44 26.18 12.40
N SER A 234 -13.85 25.01 11.89
CA SER A 234 -15.25 24.77 11.50
C SER A 234 -15.90 23.76 12.44
N SER A 235 -16.64 24.26 13.41
CA SER A 235 -17.44 23.49 14.38
C SER A 235 -18.72 22.86 13.81
N ASP A 236 -18.84 22.71 12.48
CA ASP A 236 -20.04 22.19 11.84
C ASP A 236 -19.66 21.20 10.72
N ALA A 237 -19.00 20.08 11.08
CA ALA A 237 -18.92 18.93 10.22
C ALA A 237 -19.50 17.73 10.97
N GLU A 238 -20.65 17.25 10.49
CA GLU A 238 -21.23 16.00 10.96
C GLU A 238 -20.20 14.87 10.93
N PRO A 239 -20.17 13.98 11.92
CA PRO A 239 -19.23 12.87 11.94
C PRO A 239 -19.59 11.89 10.82
N GLU A 240 -18.74 11.78 9.79
CA GLU A 240 -18.78 10.62 8.91
C GLU A 240 -18.56 9.37 9.77
N GLN A 241 -19.61 8.56 9.89
CA GLN A 241 -19.58 7.28 10.59
C GLN A 241 -18.70 6.31 9.79
N ASP A 242 -17.44 6.21 10.17
CA ASP A 242 -16.56 5.10 9.78
C ASP A 242 -17.01 3.84 10.54
N GLU A 243 -17.93 3.09 9.94
CA GLU A 243 -18.36 1.80 10.44
C GLU A 243 -17.23 0.78 10.22
N PHE A 244 -16.48 0.48 11.29
CA PHE A 244 -15.52 -0.60 11.33
C PHE A 244 -16.28 -1.94 11.26
N VAL A 245 -16.26 -2.59 10.12
CA VAL A 245 -16.70 -3.99 10.02
C VAL A 245 -15.53 -4.88 10.43
N GLU A 246 -15.72 -5.57 11.57
CA GLU A 246 -14.87 -6.69 11.99
C GLU A 246 -14.82 -7.73 10.87
N ILE A 247 -13.61 -8.05 10.43
CA ILE A 247 -13.39 -9.15 9.47
C ILE A 247 -13.57 -10.45 10.24
N GLY A 248 -14.76 -11.03 10.16
CA GLY A 248 -15.05 -12.36 10.66
C GLY A 248 -14.15 -13.39 9.98
N SER A 249 -13.42 -14.13 10.79
CA SER A 249 -12.72 -15.35 10.41
C SER A 249 -13.74 -16.43 10.06
N ALA A 250 -13.70 -16.92 8.84
CA ALA A 250 -14.28 -18.20 8.42
C ALA A 250 -13.17 -19.08 7.84
#